data_c6f791082e94cc94634e0547c9f33f80
#
_entry.id   c6f791082e94cc94634e0547c9f33f80
#
_cell.length_a   1.000
_cell.length_b   1.000
_cell.length_c   1.000
_cell.angle_alpha   90.00
_cell.angle_beta   90.00
_cell.angle_gamma   90.00
#
_symmetry.space_group_name_H-M   'P 1'
#
loop_
_entity.id
_entity.type
_entity.pdbx_description
1 polymer ?
#
loop_
_entity_poly.entity_id
_entity_poly.type
_entity_poly.pdbx_seq_one_letter_code
_entity_poly.pdbx_strand_id
1 'polypeptide(L)'
;MNLDLRNSDVDSSQRMLNAIEPGSVVPVHRHQKTSETVGVLRGRVVEEYYSSDGAVEASYELSAGGSVCALNIPAGQWHTLRALESGTVILEMKDGAYEPISPVDILSM
;
A
#
# COMPACT_ATOMS: atom_id res chain seq x y z
N MET A 1 9.97 4.60 -7.55
CA MET A 1 10.87 3.53 -8.04
C MET A 1 10.52 2.24 -7.34
N ASN A 2 10.34 1.17 -8.09
CA ASN A 2 9.96 -0.15 -7.58
C ASN A 2 11.08 -1.14 -7.76
N LEU A 3 11.27 -2.00 -6.78
CA LEU A 3 12.14 -3.16 -6.87
C LEU A 3 11.31 -4.40 -6.56
N ASP A 4 11.08 -5.22 -7.58
CA ASP A 4 10.31 -6.46 -7.47
C ASP A 4 11.17 -7.55 -6.84
N LEU A 5 10.66 -8.17 -5.78
CA LEU A 5 11.34 -9.25 -5.06
C LEU A 5 10.73 -10.62 -5.34
N ARG A 6 9.78 -10.70 -6.26
CA ARG A 6 9.18 -12.00 -6.64
C ARG A 6 10.22 -12.92 -7.25
N ASN A 7 10.02 -14.22 -7.04
CA ASN A 7 10.90 -15.24 -7.66
C ASN A 7 10.59 -15.44 -9.14
N SER A 8 9.36 -15.15 -9.57
CA SER A 8 8.91 -15.26 -10.95
C SER A 8 7.64 -14.43 -11.16
N ASP A 9 7.21 -14.29 -12.42
CA ASP A 9 5.97 -13.56 -12.76
C ASP A 9 4.71 -14.25 -12.23
N VAL A 10 4.80 -15.53 -11.92
CA VAL A 10 3.67 -16.32 -11.40
C VAL A 10 3.84 -16.66 -9.92
N ASP A 11 4.77 -15.98 -9.23
CA ASP A 11 4.97 -16.19 -7.79
C ASP A 11 3.65 -15.89 -7.06
N SER A 12 3.23 -16.83 -6.22
CA SER A 12 2.00 -16.71 -5.44
C SER A 12 2.14 -15.76 -4.24
N SER A 13 3.31 -15.20 -4.04
CA SER A 13 3.59 -14.24 -2.96
C SER A 13 4.23 -13.00 -3.56
N GLN A 14 3.47 -11.92 -3.69
CA GLN A 14 3.99 -10.66 -4.20
C GLN A 14 4.74 -9.91 -3.10
N ARG A 15 5.95 -9.46 -3.43
CA ARG A 15 6.79 -8.68 -2.53
C ARG A 15 7.51 -7.60 -3.35
N MET A 16 7.48 -6.36 -2.87
CA MET A 16 8.07 -5.25 -3.61
C MET A 16 8.57 -4.19 -2.65
N LEU A 17 9.76 -3.67 -2.92
CA LEU A 17 10.25 -2.43 -2.33
C LEU A 17 9.81 -1.27 -3.21
N ASN A 18 9.36 -0.19 -2.59
CA ASN A 18 8.90 0.99 -3.30
C ASN A 18 9.43 2.25 -2.63
N ALA A 19 10.13 3.08 -3.38
CA ALA A 19 10.57 4.40 -2.93
C ALA A 19 9.52 5.43 -3.31
N ILE A 20 9.04 6.21 -2.34
CA ILE A 20 7.93 7.13 -2.51
C ILE A 20 8.34 8.51 -2.00
N GLU A 21 8.01 9.53 -2.78
CA GLU A 21 8.22 10.92 -2.38
C GLU A 21 6.91 11.61 -2.00
N PRO A 22 6.95 12.62 -1.11
CA PRO A 22 5.79 13.46 -0.87
C PRO A 22 5.27 14.08 -2.18
N GLY A 23 3.95 14.12 -2.33
CA GLY A 23 3.31 14.61 -3.55
C GLY A 23 3.04 13.55 -4.60
N SER A 24 3.60 12.35 -4.47
CA SER A 24 3.20 11.22 -5.31
C SER A 24 1.74 10.88 -5.07
N VAL A 25 0.99 10.70 -6.16
CA VAL A 25 -0.43 10.40 -6.07
C VAL A 25 -0.64 8.90 -6.26
N VAL A 26 -1.24 8.27 -5.26
CA VAL A 26 -1.69 6.88 -5.33
C VAL A 26 -3.21 6.92 -5.29
N PRO A 27 -3.92 6.43 -6.31
CA PRO A 27 -5.38 6.45 -6.28
C PRO A 27 -5.90 5.58 -5.14
N VAL A 28 -7.07 5.92 -4.59
CA VAL A 28 -7.75 5.06 -3.63
C VAL A 28 -8.20 3.82 -4.37
N HIS A 29 -7.77 2.66 -3.91
CA HIS A 29 -7.99 1.38 -4.57
C HIS A 29 -8.19 0.27 -3.56
N ARG A 30 -8.56 -0.90 -4.05
CA ARG A 30 -8.68 -2.10 -3.23
C ARG A 30 -8.12 -3.31 -3.96
N HIS A 31 -7.76 -4.33 -3.19
CA HIS A 31 -7.45 -5.68 -3.69
C HIS A 31 -8.53 -6.60 -3.18
N GLN A 32 -9.36 -7.15 -4.06
CA GLN A 32 -10.54 -7.90 -3.64
C GLN A 32 -10.21 -9.27 -3.03
N LYS A 33 -9.11 -9.90 -3.49
CA LYS A 33 -8.79 -11.29 -3.16
C LYS A 33 -7.62 -11.45 -2.21
N THR A 34 -6.83 -10.41 -2.02
CA THR A 34 -5.59 -10.49 -1.24
C THR A 34 -5.58 -9.44 -0.15
N SER A 35 -5.03 -9.80 1.00
CA SER A 35 -4.59 -8.81 1.98
C SER A 35 -3.22 -8.27 1.56
N GLU A 36 -2.88 -7.10 2.08
CA GLU A 36 -1.59 -6.47 1.82
C GLU A 36 -0.95 -6.07 3.14
N THR A 37 0.32 -6.39 3.31
CA THR A 37 1.10 -5.89 4.44
C THR A 37 2.06 -4.82 3.93
N VAL A 38 2.05 -3.66 4.57
CA VAL A 38 2.95 -2.56 4.27
C VAL A 38 3.86 -2.35 5.47
N GLY A 39 5.17 -2.36 5.24
CA GLY A 39 6.16 -2.02 6.26
C GLY A 39 6.96 -0.81 5.82
N VAL A 40 7.33 0.07 6.75
CA VAL A 40 8.14 1.26 6.47
C VAL A 40 9.57 0.99 6.89
N LEU A 41 10.48 0.94 5.92
CA LEU A 41 11.89 0.70 6.15
C LEU A 41 12.67 2.00 6.36
N ARG A 42 12.19 3.10 5.78
CA ARG A 42 12.79 4.42 5.90
C ARG A 42 11.72 5.49 5.73
N GLY A 43 11.77 6.52 6.57
CA GLY A 43 10.84 7.64 6.48
C GLY A 43 9.52 7.38 7.19
N ARG A 44 8.47 8.04 6.70
CA ARG A 44 7.12 7.98 7.29
C ARG A 44 6.07 8.04 6.21
N VAL A 45 4.95 7.32 6.43
CA VAL A 45 3.77 7.36 5.57
C VAL A 45 2.51 7.51 6.40
N VAL A 46 1.45 7.97 5.75
CA VAL A 46 0.07 7.84 6.27
C VAL A 46 -0.67 6.89 5.35
N GLU A 47 -1.23 5.83 5.91
CA GLU A 47 -2.15 4.92 5.24
C GLU A 47 -3.56 5.34 5.59
N GLU A 48 -4.41 5.55 4.59
CA GLU A 48 -5.78 6.01 4.78
C GLU A 48 -6.75 4.96 4.26
N TYR A 49 -7.73 4.61 5.09
CA TYR A 49 -8.84 3.72 4.72
C TYR A 49 -10.05 4.56 4.35
N TYR A 50 -10.76 4.13 3.32
CA TYR A 50 -11.93 4.82 2.81
C TYR A 50 -13.14 3.89 2.80
N SER A 51 -14.33 4.47 2.99
CA SER A 51 -15.57 3.78 2.68
C SER A 51 -15.83 3.83 1.16
N SER A 52 -16.76 3.02 0.69
CA SER A 52 -17.08 2.96 -0.73
C SER A 52 -17.69 4.26 -1.28
N ASP A 53 -18.18 5.14 -0.40
CA ASP A 53 -18.72 6.46 -0.79
C ASP A 53 -17.65 7.57 -0.77
N GLY A 54 -16.39 7.23 -0.52
CA GLY A 54 -15.28 8.18 -0.58
C GLY A 54 -14.96 8.89 0.73
N ALA A 55 -15.57 8.49 1.84
CA ALA A 55 -15.26 9.09 3.15
C ALA A 55 -14.08 8.37 3.81
N VAL A 56 -13.21 9.14 4.45
CA VAL A 56 -12.10 8.57 5.23
C VAL A 56 -12.67 7.90 6.49
N GLU A 57 -12.40 6.62 6.67
CA GLU A 57 -12.83 5.85 7.84
C GLU A 57 -11.76 5.77 8.91
N ALA A 58 -10.50 5.69 8.51
CA ALA A 58 -9.36 5.56 9.42
C ALA A 58 -8.10 6.09 8.78
N SER A 59 -7.15 6.49 9.62
CA SER A 59 -5.86 7.00 9.17
C SER A 59 -4.79 6.50 10.13
N TYR A 60 -3.71 5.94 9.58
CA TYR A 60 -2.62 5.35 10.36
C TYR A 60 -1.29 5.94 9.92
N GLU A 61 -0.55 6.51 10.85
CA GLU A 61 0.82 6.94 10.58
C GLU A 61 1.78 5.80 10.89
N LEU A 62 2.63 5.45 9.92
CA LEU A 62 3.65 4.42 10.05
C LEU A 62 5.01 5.07 9.85
N SER A 63 5.98 4.72 10.70
CA SER A 63 7.32 5.27 10.60
C SER A 63 8.38 4.23 10.87
N ALA A 64 9.50 4.33 10.15
CA ALA A 64 10.66 3.49 10.40
C ALA A 64 11.21 3.79 11.79
N GLY A 65 11.41 2.74 12.59
CA GLY A 65 11.91 2.88 13.96
C GLY A 65 10.92 3.49 14.94
N GLY A 66 9.69 3.79 14.51
CA GLY A 66 8.64 4.28 15.42
C GLY A 66 7.89 3.16 16.12
N SER A 67 6.89 3.53 16.92
CA SER A 67 6.08 2.56 17.66
C SER A 67 5.19 1.73 16.73
N VAL A 68 4.82 2.25 15.57
CA VAL A 68 4.06 1.53 14.52
C VAL A 68 4.81 1.69 13.21
N CYS A 69 5.29 0.57 12.68
CA CYS A 69 6.07 0.57 11.44
C CYS A 69 5.46 -0.30 10.34
N ALA A 70 4.37 -1.01 10.62
CA ALA A 70 3.74 -1.90 9.65
C ALA A 70 2.24 -1.97 9.88
N LEU A 71 1.51 -2.30 8.82
CA LEU A 71 0.05 -2.40 8.84
C LEU A 71 -0.37 -3.50 7.89
N ASN A 72 -1.33 -4.33 8.29
CA ASN A 72 -1.98 -5.27 7.39
C ASN A 72 -3.31 -4.69 6.92
N ILE A 73 -3.48 -4.60 5.60
CA ILE A 73 -4.67 -4.07 4.96
C ILE A 73 -5.53 -5.24 4.53
N PRO A 74 -6.76 -5.39 5.07
CA PRO A 74 -7.63 -6.52 4.70
C PRO A 74 -8.01 -6.51 3.23
N ALA A 75 -8.28 -7.70 2.68
CA ALA A 75 -8.84 -7.82 1.34
C ALA A 75 -10.16 -7.02 1.25
N GLY A 76 -10.34 -6.30 0.16
CA GLY A 76 -11.55 -5.50 -0.09
C GLY A 76 -11.53 -4.10 0.52
N GLN A 77 -10.55 -3.76 1.35
CA GLN A 77 -10.47 -2.44 1.95
C GLN A 77 -10.01 -1.38 0.95
N TRP A 78 -10.82 -0.35 0.74
CA TRP A 78 -10.41 0.83 -0.02
C TRP A 78 -9.35 1.58 0.76
N HIS A 79 -8.21 1.86 0.11
CA HIS A 79 -7.07 2.49 0.77
C HIS A 79 -6.17 3.25 -0.19
N THR A 80 -5.38 4.14 0.37
CA THR A 80 -4.25 4.78 -0.28
C THR A 80 -3.21 5.12 0.76
N LEU A 81 -2.02 5.48 0.32
CA LEU A 81 -0.99 5.98 1.22
C LEU A 81 -0.27 7.17 0.58
N ARG A 82 0.33 7.99 1.44
CA ARG A 82 1.19 9.08 1.00
C ARG A 82 2.42 9.19 1.88
N ALA A 83 3.54 9.53 1.28
CA ALA A 83 4.77 9.76 2.01
C ALA A 83 4.73 11.11 2.72
N LEU A 84 5.24 11.15 3.95
CA LEU A 84 5.38 12.38 4.73
C LEU A 84 6.80 12.96 4.65
N GLU A 85 7.77 12.14 4.25
CA GLU A 85 9.18 12.54 4.17
C GLU A 85 9.76 12.12 2.82
N SER A 86 10.73 12.93 2.35
CA SER A 86 11.52 12.55 1.18
C SER A 86 12.42 11.34 1.50
N GLY A 87 12.60 10.47 0.52
CA GLY A 87 13.41 9.26 0.68
C GLY A 87 12.69 8.14 1.43
N THR A 88 11.38 8.18 1.53
CA THR A 88 10.60 7.12 2.16
C THR A 88 10.68 5.84 1.34
N VAL A 89 10.92 4.70 2.01
CA VAL A 89 10.96 3.37 1.40
C VAL A 89 10.02 2.45 2.17
N ILE A 90 9.13 1.81 1.44
CA ILE A 90 8.19 0.83 1.98
C ILE A 90 8.44 -0.54 1.38
N LEU A 91 8.06 -1.58 2.13
CA LEU A 91 7.98 -2.96 1.68
C LEU A 91 6.50 -3.33 1.63
N GLU A 92 6.04 -3.73 0.45
CA GLU A 92 4.68 -4.17 0.22
C GLU A 92 4.66 -5.67 -0.04
N MET A 93 3.76 -6.38 0.65
CA MET A 93 3.63 -7.83 0.54
C MET A 93 2.16 -8.19 0.39
N LYS A 94 1.85 -9.07 -0.56
CA LYS A 94 0.49 -9.58 -0.79
C LYS A 94 0.50 -11.10 -0.76
N ASP A 95 -0.58 -11.68 -0.30
CA ASP A 95 -0.76 -13.13 -0.14
C ASP A 95 -1.33 -13.79 -1.41
N GLY A 96 -0.94 -13.32 -2.56
CA GLY A 96 -1.35 -13.86 -3.85
C GLY A 96 -0.48 -13.36 -4.98
N ALA A 97 -0.64 -13.97 -6.15
CA ALA A 97 0.07 -13.56 -7.35
C ALA A 97 -0.34 -12.14 -7.77
N TYR A 98 0.58 -11.44 -8.41
CA TYR A 98 0.30 -10.12 -8.94
C TYR A 98 -0.85 -10.16 -9.95
N GLU A 99 -1.80 -9.25 -9.78
CA GLU A 99 -2.86 -8.96 -10.74
C GLU A 99 -2.94 -7.45 -10.95
N PRO A 100 -3.00 -6.96 -12.20
CA PRO A 100 -3.22 -5.53 -12.43
C PRO A 100 -4.52 -5.06 -11.80
N ILE A 101 -4.52 -3.82 -11.29
CA ILE A 101 -5.73 -3.21 -10.75
C ILE A 101 -6.75 -2.99 -11.87
N SER A 102 -7.96 -3.52 -11.67
CA SER A 102 -9.09 -3.27 -12.55
C SER A 102 -9.70 -1.88 -12.26
N PRO A 103 -10.29 -1.20 -13.26
CA PRO A 103 -10.98 0.07 -13.03
C PRO A 103 -12.05 0.02 -11.95
N VAL A 104 -12.74 -1.12 -11.76
CA VAL A 104 -13.75 -1.27 -10.71
C VAL A 104 -13.14 -1.28 -9.30
N ASP A 105 -11.84 -1.46 -9.19
CA ASP A 105 -11.11 -1.48 -7.93
C ASP A 105 -10.36 -0.17 -7.67
N ILE A 106 -10.66 0.86 -8.43
CA ILE A 106 -10.20 2.24 -8.21
C ILE A 106 -11.43 3.07 -7.86
N LEU A 107 -11.37 3.73 -6.70
CA LEU A 107 -12.49 4.54 -6.23
C LEU A 107 -12.51 5.87 -6.99
N SER A 108 -13.63 6.15 -7.63
CA SER A 108 -13.86 7.43 -8.29
C SER A 108 -14.36 8.44 -7.26
N MET A 109 -13.61 9.53 -7.07
CA MET A 109 -13.89 10.54 -6.05
C MET A 109 -14.06 11.91 -6.68
#